data_1dd490050eb2a7ccef30bcbd353a5a0b
#
_entry.id   1dd490050eb2a7ccef30bcbd353a5a0b
#
_cell.length_a   1.000
_cell.length_b   1.000
_cell.length_c   1.000
_cell.angle_alpha   90.00
_cell.angle_beta   90.00
_cell.angle_gamma   90.00
#
_symmetry.space_group_name_H-M   'P 1'
#
loop_
_entity.id
_entity.type
_entity.pdbx_description
1 polymer ?
#
loop_
_entity_poly.entity_id
_entity_poly.type
_entity_poly.pdbx_seq_one_letter_code
_entity_poly.pdbx_strand_id
1 'polypeptide(L)'
;AKSQMLAMAFDMPQSNCDKLLFQGLTSICADMEYNFDPIPIRYPLMPFLETVIHCLKNELNCKHLHDVIQREFFFLLKGFYKKEEIGTLFHPIVGKELEFRDFVMQNYTKVSNLDELITQSNIGRTRFFIKFKEEFGMTAKQWMMKQLNKRILGKVTEPGY
;
A
#
# COMPACT_ATOMS: atom_id res chain seq x y z
N ALA A 1 14.59 -7.50 33.35
CA ALA A 1 14.01 -6.34 32.62
C ALA A 1 12.69 -6.78 32.00
N LYS A 2 11.60 -6.02 32.23
CA LYS A 2 10.33 -6.29 31.55
C LYS A 2 10.45 -5.77 30.12
N SER A 3 10.42 -6.66 29.14
CA SER A 3 10.36 -6.29 27.74
C SER A 3 8.97 -5.73 27.43
N GLN A 4 8.90 -4.59 26.77
CA GLN A 4 7.66 -4.02 26.24
C GLN A 4 7.65 -4.19 24.73
N MET A 5 6.53 -4.63 24.17
CA MET A 5 6.33 -4.76 22.74
C MET A 5 5.16 -3.86 22.32
N LEU A 6 5.37 -3.03 21.31
CA LEU A 6 4.34 -2.28 20.63
C LEU A 6 4.07 -2.96 19.27
N ALA A 7 2.86 -3.46 19.09
CA ALA A 7 2.39 -3.98 17.80
C ALA A 7 1.50 -2.93 17.14
N MET A 8 1.81 -2.57 15.90
CA MET A 8 1.03 -1.62 15.10
C MET A 8 0.48 -2.34 13.88
N ALA A 9 -0.83 -2.35 13.73
CA ALA A 9 -1.49 -2.85 12.54
C ALA A 9 -1.90 -1.66 11.65
N PHE A 10 -1.60 -1.73 10.37
CA PHE A 10 -1.90 -0.68 9.41
C PHE A 10 -2.85 -1.18 8.34
N ASP A 11 -3.78 -0.33 7.97
CA ASP A 11 -4.54 -0.51 6.74
C ASP A 11 -3.67 -0.17 5.53
N MET A 12 -4.04 -0.71 4.37
CA MET A 12 -3.35 -0.36 3.12
C MET A 12 -3.36 1.15 2.90
N PRO A 13 -2.21 1.76 2.61
CA PRO A 13 -2.10 3.20 2.44
C PRO A 13 -3.04 3.74 1.38
N GLN A 14 -3.86 4.71 1.74
CA GLN A 14 -4.83 5.32 0.84
C GLN A 14 -4.28 6.57 0.13
N SER A 15 -3.26 7.22 0.72
CA SER A 15 -2.66 8.41 0.12
C SER A 15 -1.86 8.07 -1.14
N ASN A 16 -1.88 8.97 -2.12
CA ASN A 16 -1.08 8.78 -3.34
C ASN A 16 0.42 8.73 -3.05
N CYS A 17 0.88 9.52 -2.07
CA CYS A 17 2.28 9.53 -1.66
C CYS A 17 2.75 8.19 -1.08
N ASP A 18 1.90 7.51 -0.31
CA ASP A 18 2.26 6.23 0.28
C ASP A 18 2.19 5.10 -0.76
N LYS A 19 1.24 5.18 -1.70
CA LYS A 19 1.17 4.28 -2.86
C LYS A 19 2.42 4.36 -3.72
N LEU A 20 2.92 5.58 -3.97
CA LEU A 20 4.18 5.80 -4.71
C LEU A 20 5.39 5.25 -3.95
N LEU A 21 5.40 5.34 -2.61
CA LEU A 21 6.44 4.71 -1.80
C LEU A 21 6.46 3.20 -2.05
N PHE A 22 5.33 2.52 -1.88
CA PHE A 22 5.24 1.06 -2.06
C PHE A 22 5.57 0.62 -3.49
N GLN A 23 5.14 1.38 -4.51
CA GLN A 23 5.52 1.13 -5.89
C GLN A 23 7.04 1.22 -6.09
N GLY A 24 7.68 2.23 -5.48
CA GLY A 24 9.13 2.40 -5.54
C GLY A 24 9.91 1.30 -4.80
N LEU A 25 9.29 0.61 -3.84
CA LEU A 25 9.90 -0.50 -3.12
C LEU A 25 9.86 -1.82 -3.91
N THR A 26 8.97 -1.97 -4.88
CA THR A 26 8.78 -3.24 -5.60
C THR A 26 10.07 -3.70 -6.29
N SER A 27 10.77 -2.79 -6.99
CA SER A 27 12.03 -3.11 -7.65
C SER A 27 13.15 -3.41 -6.65
N ILE A 28 13.18 -2.69 -5.53
CA ILE A 28 14.19 -2.88 -4.49
C ILE A 28 13.98 -4.23 -3.79
N CYS A 29 12.74 -4.56 -3.43
CA CYS A 29 12.41 -5.83 -2.79
C CYS A 29 12.60 -7.04 -3.72
N ALA A 30 12.48 -6.87 -5.04
CA ALA A 30 12.73 -7.95 -6.00
C ALA A 30 14.22 -8.39 -6.02
N ASP A 31 15.12 -7.45 -5.76
CA ASP A 31 16.57 -7.69 -5.76
C ASP A 31 17.13 -7.98 -4.34
N MET A 32 16.29 -7.91 -3.30
CA MET A 32 16.69 -8.13 -1.91
C MET A 32 16.38 -9.54 -1.44
N GLU A 33 17.34 -10.18 -0.78
CA GLU A 33 17.10 -11.38 0.00
C GLU A 33 16.47 -10.98 1.35
N TYR A 34 15.27 -11.50 1.63
CA TYR A 34 14.56 -11.20 2.87
C TYR A 34 15.07 -12.07 4.03
N ASN A 35 15.69 -11.43 5.03
CA ASN A 35 16.32 -12.08 6.16
C ASN A 35 15.74 -11.72 7.54
N PHE A 36 14.61 -11.01 7.58
CA PHE A 36 13.95 -10.58 8.83
C PHE A 36 14.80 -9.66 9.72
N ASP A 37 15.76 -8.93 9.14
CA ASP A 37 16.60 -8.02 9.90
C ASP A 37 15.83 -6.82 10.46
N PRO A 38 16.04 -6.47 11.72
CA PRO A 38 15.43 -5.30 12.32
C PRO A 38 16.08 -4.02 11.77
N ILE A 39 15.27 -3.00 11.51
CA ILE A 39 15.78 -1.67 11.21
C ILE A 39 15.99 -0.88 12.52
N PRO A 40 17.04 -0.04 12.60
CA PRO A 40 17.29 0.77 13.79
C PRO A 40 16.23 1.84 13.97
N ILE A 41 15.76 2.02 15.21
CA ILE A 41 14.87 3.13 15.55
C ILE A 41 15.72 4.39 15.74
N ARG A 42 15.60 5.35 14.83
CA ARG A 42 16.32 6.63 14.85
C ARG A 42 15.42 7.78 15.30
N TYR A 43 16.02 8.88 15.71
CA TYR A 43 15.29 10.14 15.81
C TYR A 43 14.83 10.57 14.40
N PRO A 44 13.58 11.01 14.20
CA PRO A 44 12.52 11.28 15.20
C PRO A 44 11.53 10.11 15.44
N LEU A 45 11.79 8.91 14.93
CA LEU A 45 10.87 7.78 15.12
C LEU A 45 10.75 7.37 16.60
N MET A 46 11.83 7.49 17.39
CA MET A 46 11.81 7.15 18.82
C MET A 46 10.79 8.00 19.61
N PRO A 47 10.85 9.35 19.61
CA PRO A 47 9.85 10.16 20.33
C PRO A 47 8.43 9.99 19.80
N PHE A 48 8.24 9.70 18.51
CA PHE A 48 6.95 9.35 17.95
C PHE A 48 6.40 8.07 18.60
N LEU A 49 7.18 7.00 18.68
CA LEU A 49 6.76 5.75 19.33
C LEU A 49 6.47 5.93 20.82
N GLU A 50 7.26 6.74 21.52
CA GLU A 50 7.02 7.09 22.93
C GLU A 50 5.68 7.82 23.08
N THR A 51 5.35 8.73 22.18
CA THR A 51 4.06 9.44 22.16
C THR A 51 2.91 8.46 21.93
N VAL A 52 3.03 7.54 20.97
CA VAL A 52 2.02 6.51 20.71
C VAL A 52 1.80 5.64 21.95
N ILE A 53 2.88 5.18 22.60
CA ILE A 53 2.80 4.38 23.83
C ILE A 53 2.11 5.20 24.96
N HIS A 54 2.42 6.49 25.08
CA HIS A 54 1.80 7.35 26.07
C HIS A 54 0.29 7.51 25.82
N CYS A 55 -0.12 7.72 24.57
CA CYS A 55 -1.52 7.77 24.20
C CYS A 55 -2.27 6.47 24.57
N LEU A 56 -1.69 5.32 24.24
CA LEU A 56 -2.29 4.02 24.55
C LEU A 56 -2.40 3.78 26.06
N LYS A 57 -1.40 4.17 26.84
CA LYS A 57 -1.44 4.06 28.32
C LYS A 57 -2.52 4.94 28.95
N ASN A 58 -2.93 6.02 28.29
CA ASN A 58 -3.98 6.92 28.73
C ASN A 58 -5.32 6.66 28.03
N GLU A 59 -5.49 5.46 27.47
CA GLU A 59 -6.75 5.01 26.84
C GLU A 59 -7.19 5.88 25.64
N LEU A 60 -6.30 6.68 25.09
CA LEU A 60 -6.53 7.42 23.86
C LEU A 60 -6.49 6.43 22.70
N ASN A 61 -7.68 6.01 22.24
CA ASN A 61 -7.84 4.92 21.27
C ASN A 61 -9.02 5.20 20.32
N CYS A 62 -8.97 6.31 19.60
CA CYS A 62 -9.99 6.62 18.59
C CYS A 62 -9.48 6.37 17.16
N LYS A 63 -10.40 6.10 16.23
CA LYS A 63 -10.06 5.85 14.82
C LYS A 63 -9.27 7.00 14.21
N HIS A 64 -9.59 8.26 14.53
CA HIS A 64 -8.87 9.42 14.01
C HIS A 64 -7.40 9.46 14.46
N LEU A 65 -7.14 9.05 15.71
CA LEU A 65 -5.76 8.94 16.21
C LEU A 65 -4.99 7.88 15.43
N HIS A 66 -5.60 6.73 15.14
CA HIS A 66 -4.96 5.68 14.34
C HIS A 66 -4.61 6.17 12.93
N ASP A 67 -5.51 6.92 12.28
CA ASP A 67 -5.26 7.50 10.96
C ASP A 67 -4.07 8.49 10.98
N VAL A 68 -3.97 9.30 12.04
CA VAL A 68 -2.86 10.26 12.22
C VAL A 68 -1.55 9.50 12.48
N ILE A 69 -1.55 8.54 13.40
CA ILE A 69 -0.37 7.71 13.74
C ILE A 69 0.15 7.00 12.47
N GLN A 70 -0.73 6.40 11.68
CA GLN A 70 -0.33 5.74 10.43
C GLN A 70 0.32 6.71 9.46
N ARG A 71 -0.27 7.87 9.24
CA ARG A 71 0.28 8.89 8.32
C ARG A 71 1.62 9.41 8.78
N GLU A 72 1.75 9.72 10.06
CA GLU A 72 3.00 10.21 10.65
C GLU A 72 4.10 9.17 10.55
N PHE A 73 3.80 7.92 10.87
CA PHE A 73 4.74 6.81 10.75
C PHE A 73 5.32 6.69 9.33
N PHE A 74 4.46 6.65 8.31
CA PHE A 74 4.93 6.60 6.92
C PHE A 74 5.70 7.85 6.52
N PHE A 75 5.32 9.01 7.04
CA PHE A 75 6.02 10.27 6.78
C PHE A 75 7.44 10.24 7.35
N LEU A 76 7.59 9.76 8.59
CA LEU A 76 8.89 9.62 9.24
C LEU A 76 9.77 8.59 8.54
N LEU A 77 9.21 7.46 8.13
CA LEU A 77 9.97 6.47 7.36
C LEU A 77 10.50 7.07 6.05
N LYS A 78 9.67 7.75 5.29
CA LYS A 78 10.08 8.39 4.02
C LYS A 78 11.14 9.47 4.20
N GLY A 79 11.07 10.21 5.29
CA GLY A 79 11.96 11.35 5.55
C GLY A 79 13.32 10.97 6.11
N PHE A 80 13.42 9.87 6.85
CA PHE A 80 14.59 9.58 7.68
C PHE A 80 15.22 8.20 7.45
N TYR A 81 14.60 7.34 6.63
CA TYR A 81 15.12 6.02 6.31
C TYR A 81 15.40 5.88 4.82
N LYS A 82 16.40 5.07 4.49
CA LYS A 82 16.71 4.73 3.11
C LYS A 82 15.65 3.77 2.57
N LYS A 83 15.48 3.77 1.24
CA LYS A 83 14.50 2.90 0.59
C LYS A 83 14.77 1.42 0.85
N GLU A 84 16.03 1.02 0.98
CA GLU A 84 16.44 -0.35 1.28
C GLU A 84 16.00 -0.76 2.67
N GLU A 85 16.14 0.13 3.68
CA GLU A 85 15.70 -0.13 5.05
C GLU A 85 14.16 -0.24 5.13
N ILE A 86 13.46 0.64 4.41
CA ILE A 86 12.00 0.57 4.30
C ILE A 86 11.59 -0.71 3.54
N GLY A 87 12.35 -1.08 2.51
CA GLY A 87 12.19 -2.34 1.78
C GLY A 87 12.32 -3.55 2.69
N THR A 88 13.33 -3.61 3.54
CA THR A 88 13.50 -4.69 4.53
C THR A 88 12.29 -4.82 5.44
N LEU A 89 11.76 -3.70 5.95
CA LEU A 89 10.60 -3.68 6.84
C LEU A 89 9.32 -4.18 6.16
N PHE A 90 9.10 -3.78 4.90
CA PHE A 90 7.86 -4.07 4.17
C PHE A 90 7.99 -5.20 3.14
N HIS A 91 9.16 -5.82 3.01
CA HIS A 91 9.40 -6.90 2.05
C HIS A 91 8.31 -7.98 2.01
N PRO A 92 7.81 -8.50 3.17
CA PRO A 92 6.78 -9.54 3.15
C PRO A 92 5.45 -9.09 2.54
N ILE A 93 5.21 -7.78 2.51
CA ILE A 93 3.96 -7.18 2.06
C ILE A 93 4.10 -6.72 0.60
N VAL A 94 5.22 -6.07 0.28
CA VAL A 94 5.46 -5.43 -1.03
C VAL A 94 5.47 -6.45 -2.18
N GLY A 95 6.07 -7.62 -1.98
CA GLY A 95 6.25 -8.59 -3.07
C GLY A 95 4.98 -9.36 -3.48
N LYS A 96 3.97 -9.43 -2.61
CA LYS A 96 2.79 -10.27 -2.85
C LYS A 96 1.53 -9.50 -3.26
N GLU A 97 1.32 -8.32 -2.73
CA GLU A 97 0.12 -7.53 -2.96
C GLU A 97 0.28 -6.50 -4.08
N LEU A 98 1.46 -5.89 -4.19
CA LEU A 98 1.73 -4.91 -5.23
C LEU A 98 1.83 -5.53 -6.63
N GLU A 99 2.34 -6.76 -6.75
CA GLU A 99 2.42 -7.44 -8.05
C GLU A 99 1.06 -7.56 -8.74
N PHE A 100 0.01 -7.97 -8.02
CA PHE A 100 -1.32 -8.12 -8.62
C PHE A 100 -1.94 -6.76 -8.94
N ARG A 101 -1.81 -5.80 -8.04
CA ARG A 101 -2.33 -4.45 -8.23
C ARG A 101 -1.62 -3.74 -9.38
N ASP A 102 -0.30 -3.83 -9.41
CA ASP A 102 0.52 -3.25 -10.48
C ASP A 102 0.23 -3.93 -11.82
N PHE A 103 0.09 -5.25 -11.83
CA PHE A 103 -0.35 -5.98 -13.01
C PHE A 103 -1.68 -5.44 -13.53
N VAL A 104 -2.69 -5.29 -12.67
CA VAL A 104 -4.00 -4.74 -13.07
C VAL A 104 -3.85 -3.32 -13.58
N MET A 105 -3.13 -2.44 -12.87
CA MET A 105 -2.96 -1.04 -13.24
C MET A 105 -2.19 -0.85 -14.57
N GLN A 106 -1.24 -1.70 -14.88
CA GLN A 106 -0.47 -1.64 -16.12
C GLN A 106 -1.21 -2.22 -17.32
N ASN A 107 -2.14 -3.14 -17.10
CA ASN A 107 -2.76 -3.91 -18.16
C ASN A 107 -4.25 -3.57 -18.43
N TYR A 108 -4.99 -2.99 -17.46
CA TYR A 108 -6.42 -2.72 -17.65
C TYR A 108 -6.74 -1.79 -18.83
N THR A 109 -5.80 -0.97 -19.28
CA THR A 109 -5.98 -0.10 -20.45
C THR A 109 -5.63 -0.77 -21.76
N LYS A 110 -4.91 -1.90 -21.72
CA LYS A 110 -4.39 -2.63 -22.86
C LYS A 110 -5.30 -3.79 -23.29
N VAL A 111 -6.23 -4.18 -22.41
CA VAL A 111 -7.16 -5.29 -22.64
C VAL A 111 -8.52 -4.77 -23.12
N SER A 112 -9.19 -5.54 -23.93
CA SER A 112 -10.51 -5.21 -24.47
C SER A 112 -11.63 -5.56 -23.48
N ASN A 113 -11.41 -6.52 -22.61
CA ASN A 113 -12.41 -6.99 -21.66
C ASN A 113 -11.75 -7.61 -20.41
N LEU A 114 -12.59 -7.90 -19.40
CA LEU A 114 -12.13 -8.46 -18.12
C LEU A 114 -11.60 -9.89 -18.26
N ASP A 115 -12.13 -10.68 -19.19
CA ASP A 115 -11.69 -12.07 -19.38
C ASP A 115 -10.27 -12.13 -19.94
N GLU A 116 -9.91 -11.19 -20.79
CA GLU A 116 -8.54 -11.03 -21.29
C GLU A 116 -7.58 -10.65 -20.16
N LEU A 117 -7.98 -9.73 -19.27
CA LEU A 117 -7.18 -9.37 -18.09
C LEU A 117 -6.96 -10.57 -17.15
N ILE A 118 -8.00 -11.39 -16.95
CA ILE A 118 -7.91 -12.62 -16.15
C ILE A 118 -6.93 -13.60 -16.79
N THR A 119 -7.03 -13.80 -18.09
CA THR A 119 -6.13 -14.71 -18.84
C THR A 119 -4.68 -14.28 -18.73
N GLN A 120 -4.40 -12.97 -18.88
CA GLN A 120 -3.04 -12.43 -18.77
C GLN A 120 -2.46 -12.51 -17.34
N SER A 121 -3.31 -12.57 -16.33
CA SER A 121 -2.87 -12.63 -14.93
C SER A 121 -2.24 -13.96 -14.53
N ASN A 122 -2.40 -15.02 -15.32
CA ASN A 122 -2.01 -16.39 -15.00
C ASN A 122 -2.61 -16.93 -13.67
N ILE A 123 -3.67 -16.29 -13.20
CA ILE A 123 -4.38 -16.69 -11.96
C ILE A 123 -5.75 -17.26 -12.37
N GLY A 124 -6.15 -18.38 -11.74
CA GLY A 124 -7.48 -18.95 -11.99
C GLY A 124 -8.60 -17.94 -11.68
N ARG A 125 -9.66 -17.94 -12.52
CA ARG A 125 -10.75 -16.97 -12.50
C ARG A 125 -11.32 -16.70 -11.10
N THR A 126 -11.61 -17.73 -10.34
CA THR A 126 -12.16 -17.58 -8.97
C THR A 126 -11.18 -16.84 -8.05
N ARG A 127 -9.90 -17.24 -8.07
CA ARG A 127 -8.85 -16.60 -7.26
C ARG A 127 -8.60 -15.17 -7.68
N PHE A 128 -8.70 -14.85 -8.98
CA PHE A 128 -8.60 -13.51 -9.49
C PHE A 128 -9.66 -12.59 -8.88
N PHE A 129 -10.94 -13.00 -8.88
CA PHE A 129 -12.00 -12.17 -8.32
C PHE A 129 -11.90 -11.99 -6.81
N ILE A 130 -11.50 -13.02 -6.06
CA ILE A 130 -11.25 -12.90 -4.62
C ILE A 130 -10.15 -11.88 -4.38
N LYS A 131 -8.99 -12.07 -5.01
CA LYS A 131 -7.84 -11.19 -4.86
C LYS A 131 -8.15 -9.76 -5.32
N PHE A 132 -8.92 -9.62 -6.40
CA PHE A 132 -9.34 -8.31 -6.90
C PHE A 132 -10.20 -7.56 -5.88
N LYS A 133 -11.15 -8.25 -5.24
CA LYS A 133 -12.01 -7.65 -4.22
C LYS A 133 -11.23 -7.28 -2.95
N GLU A 134 -10.28 -8.11 -2.54
CA GLU A 134 -9.37 -7.84 -1.42
C GLU A 134 -8.52 -6.59 -1.69
N GLU A 135 -7.90 -6.50 -2.87
CA GLU A 135 -6.99 -5.43 -3.25
C GLU A 135 -7.68 -4.08 -3.54
N PHE A 136 -8.82 -4.11 -4.21
CA PHE A 136 -9.49 -2.90 -4.70
C PHE A 136 -10.75 -2.53 -3.91
N GLY A 137 -11.19 -3.36 -2.96
CA GLY A 137 -12.37 -3.13 -2.12
C GLY A 137 -13.70 -3.20 -2.88
N MET A 138 -13.69 -3.60 -4.16
CA MET A 138 -14.87 -3.73 -5.02
C MET A 138 -14.66 -4.80 -6.09
N THR A 139 -15.75 -5.18 -6.78
CA THR A 139 -15.63 -6.18 -7.85
C THR A 139 -14.86 -5.62 -9.06
N ALA A 140 -14.17 -6.50 -9.79
CA ALA A 140 -13.41 -6.12 -10.97
C ALA A 140 -14.28 -5.40 -12.02
N LYS A 141 -15.51 -5.86 -12.22
CA LYS A 141 -16.46 -5.24 -13.15
C LYS A 141 -16.83 -3.82 -12.74
N GLN A 142 -17.15 -3.59 -11.45
CA GLN A 142 -17.46 -2.26 -10.93
C GLN A 142 -16.26 -1.32 -11.05
N TRP A 143 -15.07 -1.82 -10.75
CA TRP A 143 -13.85 -1.03 -10.85
C TRP A 143 -13.54 -0.63 -12.29
N MET A 144 -13.60 -1.55 -13.25
CA MET A 144 -13.37 -1.25 -14.67
C MET A 144 -14.39 -0.24 -15.20
N MET A 145 -15.67 -0.36 -14.85
CA MET A 145 -16.70 0.62 -15.20
C MET A 145 -16.37 2.01 -14.63
N LYS A 146 -15.91 2.06 -13.39
CA LYS A 146 -15.49 3.32 -12.76
C LYS A 146 -14.29 3.96 -13.46
N GLN A 147 -13.32 3.17 -13.90
CA GLN A 147 -12.16 3.68 -14.66
C GLN A 147 -12.59 4.17 -16.05
N LEU A 148 -13.48 3.45 -16.72
CA LEU A 148 -14.03 3.86 -18.03
C LEU A 148 -14.76 5.21 -17.91
N ASN A 149 -15.64 5.36 -16.92
CA ASN A 149 -16.36 6.61 -16.67
C ASN A 149 -15.42 7.78 -16.40
N LYS A 150 -14.35 7.58 -15.62
CA LYS A 150 -13.33 8.61 -15.38
C LYS A 150 -12.64 9.04 -16.69
N ARG A 151 -12.32 8.10 -17.57
CA ARG A 151 -11.70 8.40 -18.86
C ARG A 151 -12.62 9.18 -19.79
N ILE A 152 -13.93 8.88 -19.79
CA ILE A 152 -14.93 9.58 -20.58
C ILE A 152 -15.08 11.00 -20.05
N LEU A 153 -15.25 11.18 -18.74
CA LEU A 153 -15.38 12.50 -18.11
C LEU A 153 -14.13 13.36 -18.28
N GLY A 154 -12.92 12.76 -18.15
CA GLY A 154 -11.67 13.45 -18.37
C GLY A 154 -11.49 13.98 -19.80
N LYS A 155 -12.03 13.29 -20.81
CA LYS A 155 -12.01 13.75 -22.20
C LYS A 155 -13.03 14.87 -22.48
N VAL A 156 -14.09 14.97 -21.69
CA VAL A 156 -15.13 16.00 -21.86
C VAL A 156 -14.72 17.33 -21.20
N THR A 157 -13.78 17.31 -20.26
CA THR A 157 -13.30 18.50 -19.53
C THR A 157 -12.06 19.15 -20.14
N GLU A 158 -11.47 18.63 -21.22
CA GLU A 158 -10.46 19.36 -21.96
C GLU A 158 -11.15 20.39 -22.86
N PRO A 159 -10.97 21.71 -22.62
CA PRO A 159 -11.45 22.72 -23.55
C PRO A 159 -10.64 22.60 -24.83
N GLY A 160 -11.32 22.25 -25.92
CA GLY A 160 -10.71 22.26 -27.24
C GLY A 160 -10.18 23.64 -27.57
N TYR A 161 -8.92 23.74 -27.86
CA TYR A 161 -8.33 24.82 -28.64
C TYR A 161 -8.21 24.37 -30.07
#